data_dd34ff5e83e670cf7089454822ec8351
#
_entry.id   dd34ff5e83e670cf7089454822ec8351
#
_cell.length_a   1.000
_cell.length_b   1.000
_cell.length_c   1.000
_cell.angle_alpha   90.00
_cell.angle_beta   90.00
_cell.angle_gamma   90.00
#
_symmetry.space_group_name_H-M   'P 1'
#
loop_
_entity.id
_entity.type
_entity.pdbx_description
1 polymer ?
#
loop_
_entity_poly.entity_id
_entity_poly.type
_entity_poly.pdbx_seq_one_letter_code
_entity_poly.pdbx_strand_id
1 'polypeptide(L)'
;MPATKERTYNETEIAERLKELPGWYFEDGWIRRVYKTDGWPTTLMLVNAVGYLAEAAYHHPDLTVTWGRIIVKLQNHAAGGITDKDFELARKIEEVALWRPQGGALEGTPNKWVRPGDPK
;
A
#
# COMPACT_ATOMS: atom_id res chain seq x y z
N MET A 1 9.87 -17.93 -23.65
CA MET A 1 10.46 -18.52 -22.45
C MET A 1 9.42 -18.61 -21.36
N PRO A 2 9.26 -19.77 -20.73
CA PRO A 2 8.29 -19.85 -19.64
C PRO A 2 8.71 -18.96 -18.48
N ALA A 3 7.75 -18.30 -17.87
CA ALA A 3 8.02 -17.50 -16.70
C ALA A 3 8.44 -18.41 -15.55
N THR A 4 9.51 -18.05 -14.86
CA THR A 4 9.90 -18.72 -13.65
C THR A 4 8.90 -18.35 -12.55
N LYS A 5 8.45 -19.35 -11.80
CA LYS A 5 7.58 -19.07 -10.66
C LYS A 5 8.33 -18.19 -9.68
N GLU A 6 7.73 -17.09 -9.29
CA GLU A 6 8.34 -16.17 -8.36
C GLU A 6 8.46 -16.77 -6.97
N ARG A 7 9.54 -16.40 -6.28
CA ARG A 7 9.77 -16.85 -4.93
C ARG A 7 8.75 -16.23 -3.97
N THR A 8 8.07 -17.05 -3.20
CA THR A 8 7.20 -16.59 -2.13
C THR A 8 7.95 -16.56 -0.82
N TYR A 9 7.55 -15.65 0.05
CA TYR A 9 8.15 -15.50 1.38
C TYR A 9 7.33 -16.25 2.42
N ASN A 10 8.00 -16.88 3.38
CA ASN A 10 7.31 -17.48 4.53
C ASN A 10 6.98 -16.39 5.55
N GLU A 11 6.19 -16.74 6.59
CA GLU A 11 5.73 -15.75 7.56
C GLU A 11 6.86 -15.05 8.30
N THR A 12 7.94 -15.76 8.62
CA THR A 12 9.09 -15.16 9.28
C THR A 12 9.76 -14.13 8.39
N GLU A 13 9.93 -14.46 7.11
CA GLU A 13 10.51 -13.55 6.13
C GLU A 13 9.63 -12.33 5.90
N ILE A 14 8.32 -12.54 5.83
CA ILE A 14 7.35 -11.44 5.68
C ILE A 14 7.47 -10.49 6.86
N ALA A 15 7.49 -11.01 8.08
CA ALA A 15 7.61 -10.19 9.29
C ALA A 15 8.90 -9.36 9.26
N GLU A 16 9.99 -9.95 8.81
CA GLU A 16 11.27 -9.24 8.71
C GLU A 16 11.22 -8.10 7.69
N ARG A 17 10.64 -8.38 6.52
CA ARG A 17 10.51 -7.37 5.46
C ARG A 17 9.58 -6.23 5.87
N LEU A 18 8.52 -6.53 6.61
CA LEU A 18 7.55 -5.52 7.05
C LEU A 18 8.13 -4.54 8.08
N LYS A 19 9.27 -4.84 8.69
CA LYS A 19 9.95 -3.87 9.55
C LYS A 19 10.34 -2.60 8.81
N GLU A 20 10.52 -2.68 7.50
CA GLU A 20 10.86 -1.54 6.64
C GLU A 20 9.61 -0.79 6.15
N LEU A 21 8.42 -1.28 6.47
CA LEU A 21 7.15 -0.71 6.04
C LEU A 21 6.22 -0.50 7.23
N PRO A 22 6.53 0.48 8.11
CA PRO A 22 5.67 0.75 9.27
C PRO A 22 4.23 0.99 8.86
N GLY A 23 3.30 0.37 9.59
CA GLY A 23 1.88 0.45 9.28
C GLY A 23 1.37 -0.67 8.41
N TRP A 24 2.23 -1.37 7.69
CA TRP A 24 1.84 -2.55 6.94
C TRP A 24 1.89 -3.77 7.85
N TYR A 25 0.95 -4.69 7.66
CA TYR A 25 0.85 -5.91 8.48
C TYR A 25 0.40 -7.09 7.61
N PHE A 26 0.65 -8.29 8.10
CA PHE A 26 0.28 -9.52 7.40
C PHE A 26 -0.89 -10.17 8.11
N GLU A 27 -1.94 -10.50 7.37
CA GLU A 27 -3.13 -11.16 7.92
C GLU A 27 -3.83 -11.93 6.81
N ASP A 28 -4.15 -13.19 7.10
CA ASP A 28 -4.90 -14.07 6.19
C ASP A 28 -4.33 -14.12 4.77
N GLY A 29 -3.00 -14.18 4.67
CA GLY A 29 -2.34 -14.35 3.37
C GLY A 29 -2.09 -13.06 2.60
N TRP A 30 -2.42 -11.91 3.14
CA TRP A 30 -2.23 -10.62 2.49
C TRP A 30 -1.36 -9.70 3.32
N ILE A 31 -0.50 -8.91 2.67
CA ILE A 31 0.06 -7.75 3.36
C ILE A 31 -0.93 -6.61 3.17
N ARG A 32 -1.17 -5.85 4.24
CA ARG A 32 -2.28 -4.89 4.33
C ARG A 32 -1.82 -3.56 4.90
N ARG A 33 -2.49 -2.50 4.48
CA ARG A 33 -2.28 -1.16 5.02
C ARG A 33 -3.62 -0.45 5.12
N VAL A 34 -3.89 0.15 6.27
CA VAL A 34 -5.07 0.99 6.44
C VAL A 34 -4.61 2.45 6.38
N TYR A 35 -5.17 3.20 5.44
CA TYR A 35 -4.96 4.65 5.37
C TYR A 35 -6.24 5.34 5.82
N LYS A 36 -6.18 6.00 6.96
CA LYS A 36 -7.30 6.79 7.46
C LYS A 36 -7.26 8.18 6.83
N THR A 37 -8.42 8.69 6.48
CA THR A 37 -8.54 9.99 5.82
C THR A 37 -9.48 10.90 6.61
N ASP A 38 -9.63 12.13 6.11
CA ASP A 38 -10.54 13.11 6.71
C ASP A 38 -11.94 13.09 6.08
N GLY A 39 -12.20 12.12 5.19
CA GLY A 39 -13.52 11.98 4.60
C GLY A 39 -13.51 11.43 3.19
N TRP A 40 -14.72 11.37 2.61
CA TRP A 40 -14.96 10.70 1.34
C TRP A 40 -14.14 11.24 0.16
N PRO A 41 -14.04 12.57 -0.05
CA PRO A 41 -13.26 13.06 -1.20
C PRO A 41 -11.79 12.64 -1.14
N THR A 42 -11.16 12.75 0.02
CA THR A 42 -9.77 12.33 0.19
C THR A 42 -9.60 10.83 0.01
N THR A 43 -10.55 10.05 0.53
CA THR A 43 -10.55 8.60 0.35
C THR A 43 -10.55 8.24 -1.13
N LEU A 44 -11.42 8.88 -1.92
CA LEU A 44 -11.48 8.61 -3.36
C LEU A 44 -10.23 9.07 -4.10
N MET A 45 -9.64 10.18 -3.69
CA MET A 45 -8.36 10.62 -4.26
C MET A 45 -7.29 9.58 -4.05
N LEU A 46 -7.23 9.00 -2.85
CA LEU A 46 -6.25 7.99 -2.53
C LEU A 46 -6.50 6.69 -3.30
N VAL A 47 -7.77 6.30 -3.46
CA VAL A 47 -8.14 5.15 -4.31
C VAL A 47 -7.59 5.34 -5.72
N ASN A 48 -7.77 6.53 -6.28
CA ASN A 48 -7.29 6.83 -7.62
C ASN A 48 -5.76 6.77 -7.70
N ALA A 49 -5.07 7.30 -6.70
CA ALA A 49 -3.60 7.26 -6.67
C ALA A 49 -3.09 5.82 -6.61
N VAL A 50 -3.68 5.01 -5.73
CA VAL A 50 -3.31 3.60 -5.60
C VAL A 50 -3.63 2.84 -6.89
N GLY A 51 -4.79 3.12 -7.49
CA GLY A 51 -5.19 2.49 -8.74
C GLY A 51 -4.23 2.79 -9.88
N TYR A 52 -3.79 4.04 -9.98
CA TYR A 52 -2.79 4.42 -10.99
C TYR A 52 -1.49 3.64 -10.79
N LEU A 53 -0.99 3.59 -9.56
CA LEU A 53 0.27 2.89 -9.27
C LEU A 53 0.15 1.39 -9.57
N ALA A 54 -0.98 0.79 -9.20
CA ALA A 54 -1.22 -0.62 -9.43
C ALA A 54 -1.24 -0.94 -10.92
N GLU A 55 -1.90 -0.11 -11.71
CA GLU A 55 -1.96 -0.30 -13.16
C GLU A 55 -0.59 -0.08 -13.80
N ALA A 56 0.12 0.96 -13.38
CA ALA A 56 1.47 1.22 -13.88
C ALA A 56 2.44 0.07 -13.56
N ALA A 57 2.32 -0.50 -12.36
CA ALA A 57 3.14 -1.63 -11.94
C ALA A 57 2.66 -2.97 -12.52
N TYR A 58 1.45 -3.00 -13.02
CA TYR A 58 0.76 -4.20 -13.48
C TYR A 58 0.70 -5.27 -12.40
N HIS A 59 0.36 -4.84 -11.19
CA HIS A 59 0.17 -5.72 -10.03
C HIS A 59 -0.92 -5.08 -9.17
N HIS A 60 -2.02 -5.76 -8.99
CA HIS A 60 -3.25 -5.14 -8.51
C HIS A 60 -3.63 -5.59 -7.11
N PRO A 61 -3.85 -4.63 -6.19
CA PRO A 61 -4.35 -4.93 -4.85
C PRO A 61 -5.85 -5.18 -4.84
N ASP A 62 -6.34 -5.74 -3.74
CA ASP A 62 -7.74 -5.60 -3.39
C ASP A 62 -7.86 -4.36 -2.51
N LEU A 63 -8.93 -3.59 -2.70
CA LEU A 63 -9.17 -2.39 -1.93
C LEU A 63 -10.52 -2.48 -1.23
N THR A 64 -10.55 -2.14 0.05
CA THR A 64 -11.78 -1.90 0.78
C THR A 64 -11.90 -0.40 1.00
N VAL A 65 -12.99 0.20 0.53
CA VAL A 65 -13.18 1.64 0.54
C VAL A 65 -14.38 2.00 1.39
N THR A 66 -14.16 2.82 2.40
CA THR A 66 -15.24 3.32 3.26
C THR A 66 -15.13 4.85 3.30
N TRP A 67 -16.06 5.52 3.97
CA TRP A 67 -16.09 6.99 4.01
C TRP A 67 -14.74 7.60 4.42
N GLY A 68 -14.13 7.05 5.44
CA GLY A 68 -12.94 7.66 6.04
C GLY A 68 -11.69 6.80 5.99
N ARG A 69 -11.66 5.77 5.17
CA ARG A 69 -10.45 4.96 5.06
C ARG A 69 -10.45 4.04 3.84
N ILE A 70 -9.25 3.65 3.45
CA ILE A 70 -9.02 2.63 2.45
C ILE A 70 -8.14 1.56 3.06
N ILE A 71 -8.46 0.30 2.81
CA ILE A 71 -7.60 -0.82 3.18
C ILE A 71 -7.02 -1.38 1.89
N VAL A 72 -5.70 -1.36 1.78
CA VAL A 72 -4.97 -1.90 0.64
C VAL A 72 -4.48 -3.29 1.00
N LYS A 73 -4.79 -4.29 0.17
CA LYS A 73 -4.36 -5.66 0.40
C LYS A 73 -3.61 -6.17 -0.82
N LEU A 74 -2.42 -6.71 -0.60
CA LEU A 74 -1.56 -7.20 -1.66
C LEU A 74 -1.19 -8.67 -1.45
N GLN A 75 -1.28 -9.43 -2.52
CA GLN A 75 -0.71 -10.77 -2.62
C GLN A 75 -0.50 -11.09 -4.11
N ASN A 76 0.31 -12.07 -4.38
CA ASN A 76 0.55 -12.53 -5.75
C ASN A 76 -0.17 -13.86 -5.95
N HIS A 77 -1.37 -13.82 -6.54
CA HIS A 77 -2.17 -15.02 -6.77
C HIS A 77 -1.45 -16.04 -7.65
N ALA A 78 -0.78 -15.57 -8.70
CA ALA A 78 -0.08 -16.46 -9.62
C ALA A 78 1.04 -17.25 -8.94
N ALA A 79 1.72 -16.62 -7.98
CA ALA A 79 2.80 -17.26 -7.23
C ALA A 79 2.28 -18.02 -6.01
N GLY A 80 1.07 -17.73 -5.56
CA GLY A 80 0.46 -18.39 -4.41
C GLY A 80 0.89 -17.84 -3.07
N GLY A 81 1.29 -16.58 -2.99
CA GLY A 81 1.72 -15.97 -1.73
C GLY A 81 2.27 -14.57 -1.92
N ILE A 82 3.07 -14.13 -0.97
CA ILE A 82 3.68 -12.81 -0.99
C ILE A 82 5.05 -12.88 -1.68
N THR A 83 5.28 -11.98 -2.61
CA THR A 83 6.53 -11.91 -3.40
C THR A 83 7.11 -10.49 -3.34
N ASP A 84 8.24 -10.30 -3.99
CA ASP A 84 8.86 -8.97 -4.10
C ASP A 84 7.93 -7.95 -4.75
N LYS A 85 7.05 -8.38 -5.67
CA LYS A 85 6.09 -7.47 -6.29
C LYS A 85 5.22 -6.78 -5.25
N ASP A 86 4.80 -7.53 -4.24
CA ASP A 86 3.95 -7.01 -3.18
C ASP A 86 4.69 -5.98 -2.35
N PHE A 87 5.92 -6.28 -1.95
CA PHE A 87 6.72 -5.35 -1.17
C PHE A 87 7.11 -4.10 -1.94
N GLU A 88 7.48 -4.25 -3.21
CA GLU A 88 7.85 -3.10 -4.04
C GLU A 88 6.67 -2.18 -4.28
N LEU A 89 5.50 -2.74 -4.57
CA LEU A 89 4.31 -1.91 -4.76
C LEU A 89 3.87 -1.28 -3.44
N ALA A 90 3.92 -2.02 -2.34
CA ALA A 90 3.61 -1.48 -1.01
C ALA A 90 4.48 -0.28 -0.68
N ARG A 91 5.78 -0.36 -0.96
CA ARG A 91 6.71 0.76 -0.72
C ARG A 91 6.33 1.97 -1.55
N LYS A 92 6.00 1.77 -2.82
CA LYS A 92 5.62 2.89 -3.70
C LYS A 92 4.30 3.52 -3.27
N ILE A 93 3.32 2.70 -2.88
CA ILE A 93 2.05 3.20 -2.37
C ILE A 93 2.28 4.04 -1.12
N GLU A 94 3.07 3.54 -0.18
CA GLU A 94 3.37 4.26 1.06
C GLU A 94 4.03 5.60 0.77
N GLU A 95 5.01 5.61 -0.12
CA GLU A 95 5.74 6.80 -0.52
C GLU A 95 4.81 7.87 -1.09
N VAL A 96 3.91 7.48 -1.97
CA VAL A 96 2.99 8.41 -2.63
C VAL A 96 1.87 8.86 -1.69
N ALA A 97 1.27 7.92 -0.96
CA ALA A 97 0.13 8.21 -0.08
C ALA A 97 0.51 9.18 1.05
N LEU A 98 1.72 9.06 1.56
CA LEU A 98 2.18 9.89 2.68
C LEU A 98 3.08 11.04 2.24
N TRP A 99 3.26 11.24 0.95
CA TRP A 99 4.13 12.32 0.46
C TRP A 99 3.66 13.69 0.95
N ARG A 100 4.60 14.48 1.41
CA ARG A 100 4.39 15.87 1.80
C ARG A 100 5.60 16.68 1.35
N PRO A 101 5.40 17.96 1.02
CA PRO A 101 6.54 18.82 0.71
C PRO A 101 7.51 18.89 1.87
N GLN A 102 8.80 18.93 1.56
CA GLN A 102 9.87 18.96 2.55
C GLN A 102 10.58 20.32 2.58
N GLY A 103 9.79 21.38 2.49
CA GLY A 103 10.32 22.73 2.40
C GLY A 103 10.30 23.22 0.95
N GLY A 104 10.89 24.36 0.67
CA GLY A 104 10.85 24.98 -0.65
C GLY A 104 9.58 25.76 -0.91
N ALA A 105 9.16 25.80 -2.17
CA ALA A 105 8.06 26.67 -2.58
C ALA A 105 6.66 26.11 -2.31
N LEU A 106 6.54 24.78 -2.15
CA LEU A 106 5.23 24.17 -1.91
C LEU A 106 4.89 24.23 -0.42
N GLU A 107 3.72 24.80 -0.11
CA GLU A 107 3.30 25.00 1.27
C GLU A 107 2.82 23.70 1.94
N GLY A 108 2.23 22.83 1.16
CA GLY A 108 1.55 21.65 1.68
C GLY A 108 0.12 21.95 2.08
N THR A 109 -0.70 20.92 2.18
CA THR A 109 -2.08 21.08 2.58
C THR A 109 -2.20 21.34 4.08
N PRO A 110 -3.06 22.26 4.51
CA PRO A 110 -3.34 22.44 5.93
C PRO A 110 -4.19 21.32 6.51
N ASN A 111 -4.77 20.48 5.66
CA ASN A 111 -5.67 19.42 6.09
C ASN A 111 -4.91 18.14 6.47
N LYS A 112 -5.40 17.44 7.46
CA LYS A 112 -4.85 16.15 7.86
C LYS A 112 -5.54 15.06 7.05
N TRP A 113 -5.36 15.07 5.76
CA TRP A 113 -6.19 14.25 4.90
C TRP A 113 -5.80 12.78 4.83
N VAL A 114 -4.54 12.44 5.03
CA VAL A 114 -4.16 11.05 5.20
C VAL A 114 -3.33 10.97 6.48
N ARG A 115 -3.77 10.13 7.41
CA ARG A 115 -3.10 10.01 8.70
C ARG A 115 -2.16 8.81 8.67
N PRO A 116 -0.87 9.03 8.86
CA PRO A 116 0.07 7.92 8.96
C PRO A 116 -0.09 7.21 10.29
N GLY A 117 0.32 5.97 10.36
CA GLY A 117 0.61 5.35 11.62
C GLY A 117 -0.35 4.31 12.17
N ASP A 118 -1.63 4.36 11.89
CA ASP A 118 -2.54 3.35 12.41
C ASP A 118 -2.55 2.12 11.50
N PRO A 119 -2.13 0.94 11.97
CA PRO A 119 -2.15 -0.26 11.13
C PRO A 119 -3.54 -0.82 10.88
N LYS A 120 -4.51 -0.53 11.75
CA LYS A 120 -5.88 -1.05 11.59
C LYS A 120 -6.94 -0.03 11.90
#